data_efc6954a3ab058543a37b2faa256bc02
#
_entry.id   efc6954a3ab058543a37b2faa256bc02
#
_cell.length_a   1.000
_cell.length_b   1.000
_cell.length_c   1.000
_cell.angle_alpha   90.00
_cell.angle_beta   90.00
_cell.angle_gamma   90.00
#
_symmetry.space_group_name_H-M   'P 1'
#
loop_
_entity.id
_entity.type
_entity.pdbx_description
1 polymer ?
#
loop_
_entity_poly.entity_id
_entity_poly.type
_entity_poly.pdbx_seq_one_letter_code
_entity_poly.pdbx_strand_id
1 'polypeptide(L)'
;MTAITTLTLCQVDYANPQHMQALLDLLDGYARDPMGGAEPLSDFAKANLPQALAARPHLFSVLAFDPAAGGLPVGLVNCVEGFSTFACQPLVNVHDVVVVASHRGRGVAEQMLVLVEQLARARGACKLTLEVLEGNTPAQKLYRRLGFENYQLDPAMGQAQFMQKWL
;
A
#
# COMPACT_ATOMS: atom_id res chain seq x y z
N MET A 1 -21.45 -4.37 16.58
CA MET A 1 -21.35 -3.67 15.29
C MET A 1 -20.24 -2.64 15.39
N THR A 2 -19.11 -2.88 14.74
CA THR A 2 -18.01 -1.90 14.71
C THR A 2 -18.46 -0.76 13.81
N ALA A 3 -18.54 0.45 14.34
CA ALA A 3 -18.89 1.63 13.56
C ALA A 3 -17.86 1.79 12.42
N ILE A 4 -18.32 1.83 11.18
CA ILE A 4 -17.46 2.13 10.02
C ILE A 4 -17.05 3.59 10.18
N THR A 5 -15.76 3.82 10.40
CA THR A 5 -15.23 5.18 10.47
C THR A 5 -15.35 5.82 9.08
N THR A 6 -16.05 6.96 9.00
CA THR A 6 -16.10 7.71 7.74
C THR A 6 -14.76 8.38 7.52
N LEU A 7 -14.01 7.90 6.52
CA LEU A 7 -12.69 8.41 6.17
C LEU A 7 -12.76 9.31 4.93
N THR A 8 -11.84 10.25 4.83
CA THR A 8 -11.55 10.94 3.58
C THR A 8 -10.39 10.23 2.91
N LEU A 9 -10.64 9.67 1.72
CA LEU A 9 -9.64 8.97 0.93
C LEU A 9 -9.26 9.82 -0.28
N CYS A 10 -7.98 9.84 -0.62
CA CYS A 10 -7.52 10.50 -1.84
C CYS A 10 -6.31 9.79 -2.45
N GLN A 11 -6.19 9.89 -3.78
CA GLN A 11 -4.91 9.66 -4.43
C GLN A 11 -3.96 10.80 -4.06
N VAL A 12 -2.71 10.46 -3.76
CA VAL A 12 -1.69 11.45 -3.38
C VAL A 12 -1.34 12.34 -4.58
N ASP A 13 -1.39 13.63 -4.35
CA ASP A 13 -0.71 14.61 -5.19
C ASP A 13 0.71 14.82 -4.62
N TYR A 14 1.71 14.31 -5.32
CA TYR A 14 3.11 14.43 -4.91
C TYR A 14 3.66 15.86 -4.96
N ALA A 15 2.94 16.81 -5.60
CA ALA A 15 3.25 18.23 -5.55
C ALA A 15 2.64 18.94 -4.32
N ASN A 16 1.71 18.28 -3.62
CA ASN A 16 1.08 18.83 -2.42
C ASN A 16 1.95 18.59 -1.18
N PRO A 17 2.49 19.63 -0.52
CA PRO A 17 3.36 19.45 0.65
C PRO A 17 2.68 18.72 1.82
N GLN A 18 1.38 18.94 2.02
CA GLN A 18 0.63 18.28 3.12
C GLN A 18 0.48 16.77 2.86
N HIS A 19 0.20 16.37 1.60
CA HIS A 19 0.16 14.96 1.23
C HIS A 19 1.54 14.31 1.41
N MET A 20 2.60 14.99 1.02
CA MET A 20 3.95 14.45 1.15
C MET A 20 4.40 14.32 2.61
N GLN A 21 4.07 15.31 3.46
CA GLN A 21 4.35 15.19 4.89
C GLN A 21 3.60 14.02 5.51
N ALA A 22 2.30 13.87 5.22
CA ALA A 22 1.49 12.77 5.70
C ALA A 22 2.04 11.41 5.25
N LEU A 23 2.46 11.28 3.97
CA LEU A 23 3.07 10.09 3.42
C LEU A 23 4.36 9.72 4.17
N LEU A 24 5.26 10.68 4.34
CA LEU A 24 6.54 10.46 5.01
C LEU A 24 6.35 10.05 6.47
N ASP A 25 5.45 10.72 7.21
CA ASP A 25 5.18 10.42 8.62
C ASP A 25 4.60 9.02 8.79
N LEU A 26 3.65 8.63 7.93
CA LEU A 26 3.04 7.30 7.95
C LEU A 26 4.05 6.22 7.57
N LEU A 27 4.88 6.47 6.56
CA LEU A 27 5.88 5.51 6.10
C LEU A 27 7.01 5.33 7.12
N ASP A 28 7.49 6.41 7.74
CA ASP A 28 8.50 6.34 8.81
C ASP A 28 7.94 5.64 10.06
N GLY A 29 6.68 5.90 10.40
CA GLY A 29 5.99 5.18 11.47
C GLY A 29 5.87 3.68 11.19
N TYR A 30 5.57 3.30 9.95
CA TYR A 30 5.53 1.89 9.53
C TYR A 30 6.93 1.25 9.54
N ALA A 31 7.95 1.95 9.06
CA ALA A 31 9.33 1.44 9.06
C ALA A 31 9.81 1.05 10.47
N ARG A 32 9.35 1.77 11.50
CA ARG A 32 9.65 1.49 12.92
C ARG A 32 8.84 0.31 13.49
N ASP A 33 7.74 -0.08 12.85
CA ASP A 33 6.95 -1.25 13.26
C ASP A 33 7.74 -2.53 12.96
N PRO A 34 7.68 -3.57 13.82
CA PRO A 34 8.33 -4.87 13.55
C PRO A 34 7.99 -5.46 12.19
N MET A 35 6.80 -5.21 11.66
CA MET A 35 6.40 -5.66 10.32
C MET A 35 7.00 -4.82 9.19
N GLY A 36 7.54 -3.64 9.51
CA GLY A 36 8.20 -2.73 8.57
C GLY A 36 9.74 -2.75 8.63
N GLY A 37 10.32 -3.55 9.53
CA GLY A 37 11.77 -3.67 9.67
C GLY A 37 12.33 -3.15 11.00
N ALA A 38 11.51 -2.52 11.85
CA ALA A 38 11.82 -2.02 13.20
C ALA A 38 12.89 -0.91 13.25
N GLU A 39 13.17 -0.25 12.12
CA GLU A 39 14.11 0.88 12.03
C GLU A 39 13.46 2.06 11.28
N PRO A 40 13.81 3.32 11.62
CA PRO A 40 13.28 4.48 10.91
C PRO A 40 13.78 4.52 9.46
N LEU A 41 13.07 5.25 8.61
CA LEU A 41 13.59 5.61 7.29
C LEU A 41 14.91 6.36 7.45
N SER A 42 15.87 6.12 6.55
CA SER A 42 17.12 6.87 6.50
C SER A 42 16.87 8.35 6.23
N ASP A 43 17.78 9.22 6.67
CA ASP A 43 17.70 10.65 6.38
C ASP A 43 17.73 10.92 4.87
N PHE A 44 18.49 10.10 4.13
CA PHE A 44 18.51 10.16 2.66
C PHE A 44 17.12 9.87 2.07
N ALA A 45 16.44 8.83 2.53
CA ALA A 45 15.09 8.48 2.04
C ALA A 45 14.10 9.61 2.37
N LYS A 46 14.10 10.12 3.60
CA LYS A 46 13.21 11.21 4.03
C LYS A 46 13.42 12.48 3.18
N ALA A 47 14.67 12.83 2.87
CA ALA A 47 14.99 14.02 2.10
C ALA A 47 14.65 13.89 0.61
N ASN A 48 14.76 12.69 0.03
CA ASN A 48 14.72 12.52 -1.43
C ASN A 48 13.42 11.86 -1.94
N LEU A 49 12.66 11.16 -1.08
CA LEU A 49 11.47 10.42 -1.48
C LEU A 49 10.41 11.30 -2.18
N PRO A 50 10.10 12.54 -1.72
CA PRO A 50 9.12 13.38 -2.39
C PRO A 50 9.42 13.62 -3.86
N GLN A 51 10.65 14.06 -4.16
CA GLN A 51 11.07 14.30 -5.54
C GLN A 51 11.14 13.01 -6.35
N ALA A 52 11.62 11.94 -5.74
CA ALA A 52 11.72 10.63 -6.39
C ALA A 52 10.36 10.08 -6.79
N LEU A 53 9.33 10.22 -5.95
CA LEU A 53 7.97 9.81 -6.27
C LEU A 53 7.36 10.68 -7.36
N ALA A 54 7.49 12.00 -7.26
CA ALA A 54 6.97 12.93 -8.26
C ALA A 54 7.56 12.71 -9.67
N ALA A 55 8.81 12.25 -9.75
CA ALA A 55 9.48 11.97 -11.02
C ALA A 55 9.11 10.61 -11.65
N ARG A 56 8.25 9.80 -11.01
CA ARG A 56 7.94 8.43 -11.44
C ARG A 56 6.44 8.23 -11.67
N PRO A 57 5.92 8.46 -12.89
CA PRO A 57 4.48 8.40 -13.17
C PRO A 57 3.86 7.00 -13.00
N HIS A 58 4.68 5.94 -12.96
CA HIS A 58 4.25 4.57 -12.68
C HIS A 58 4.07 4.28 -11.18
N LEU A 59 4.42 5.23 -10.31
CA LEU A 59 4.14 5.16 -8.88
C LEU A 59 2.90 6.00 -8.56
N PHE A 60 2.08 5.50 -7.66
CA PHE A 60 0.98 6.28 -7.08
C PHE A 60 0.71 5.81 -5.66
N SER A 61 0.13 6.68 -4.87
CA SER A 61 -0.20 6.39 -3.47
C SER A 61 -1.62 6.83 -3.14
N VAL A 62 -2.18 6.22 -2.10
CA VAL A 62 -3.48 6.56 -1.52
C VAL A 62 -3.27 6.93 -0.07
N LEU A 63 -3.88 8.03 0.37
CA LEU A 63 -3.95 8.43 1.77
C LEU A 63 -5.38 8.30 2.31
N ALA A 64 -5.47 7.97 3.59
CA ALA A 64 -6.70 8.01 4.37
C ALA A 64 -6.54 9.01 5.51
N PHE A 65 -7.52 9.89 5.67
CA PHE A 65 -7.61 10.86 6.76
C PHE A 65 -8.86 10.60 7.59
N ASP A 66 -8.77 10.78 8.91
CA ASP A 66 -9.93 10.72 9.80
C ASP A 66 -10.43 12.13 10.13
N PRO A 67 -11.57 12.58 9.55
CA PRO A 67 -12.15 13.87 9.86
C PRO A 67 -12.55 14.03 11.34
N ALA A 68 -12.96 12.94 12.00
CA ALA A 68 -13.32 12.95 13.41
C ALA A 68 -12.12 13.18 14.34
N ALA A 69 -10.91 12.87 13.84
CA ALA A 69 -9.64 13.14 14.52
C ALA A 69 -8.96 14.43 14.00
N GLY A 70 -9.74 15.41 13.52
CA GLY A 70 -9.20 16.67 13.02
C GLY A 70 -8.47 16.57 11.69
N GLY A 71 -8.80 15.57 10.87
CA GLY A 71 -8.12 15.34 9.59
C GLY A 71 -6.75 14.65 9.71
N LEU A 72 -6.54 13.91 10.80
CA LEU A 72 -5.29 13.17 11.01
C LEU A 72 -5.08 12.13 9.89
N PRO A 73 -3.88 12.05 9.28
CA PRO A 73 -3.55 10.97 8.35
C PRO A 73 -3.44 9.65 9.13
N VAL A 74 -4.21 8.64 8.72
CA VAL A 74 -4.36 7.38 9.46
C VAL A 74 -4.00 6.16 8.63
N GLY A 75 -3.83 6.32 7.32
CA GLY A 75 -3.46 5.21 6.44
C GLY A 75 -2.79 5.66 5.15
N LEU A 76 -1.95 4.78 4.63
CA LEU A 76 -1.19 4.95 3.38
C LEU A 76 -1.13 3.64 2.64
N VAL A 77 -1.31 3.68 1.32
CA VAL A 77 -0.96 2.59 0.41
C VAL A 77 -0.05 3.14 -0.67
N ASN A 78 1.13 2.55 -0.84
CA ASN A 78 2.01 2.82 -1.96
C ASN A 78 1.87 1.73 -3.03
N CYS A 79 1.78 2.13 -4.29
CA CYS A 79 1.58 1.24 -5.42
C CYS A 79 2.63 1.48 -6.51
N VAL A 80 3.00 0.40 -7.18
CA VAL A 80 3.91 0.40 -8.33
C VAL A 80 3.19 -0.20 -9.53
N GLU A 81 3.03 0.56 -10.60
CA GLU A 81 2.55 0.03 -11.86
C GLU A 81 3.68 -0.70 -12.58
N GLY A 82 3.46 -1.98 -12.80
CA GLY A 82 4.30 -2.84 -13.62
C GLY A 82 3.57 -3.27 -14.90
N PHE A 83 4.09 -4.26 -15.57
CA PHE A 83 3.54 -4.74 -16.83
C PHE A 83 3.49 -6.26 -16.88
N SER A 84 2.33 -6.82 -17.23
CA SER A 84 2.18 -8.24 -17.49
C SER A 84 2.47 -8.53 -18.95
N THR A 85 3.60 -9.14 -19.23
CA THR A 85 3.98 -9.57 -20.59
C THR A 85 3.02 -10.62 -21.14
N PHE A 86 2.44 -11.46 -20.28
CA PHE A 86 1.48 -12.49 -20.68
C PHE A 86 0.13 -11.93 -21.08
N ALA A 87 -0.37 -10.92 -20.35
CA ALA A 87 -1.63 -10.26 -20.67
C ALA A 87 -1.46 -9.07 -21.63
N CYS A 88 -0.22 -8.62 -21.86
CA CYS A 88 0.10 -7.37 -22.58
C CYS A 88 -0.67 -6.17 -22.00
N GLN A 89 -0.73 -6.09 -20.67
CA GLN A 89 -1.46 -5.06 -19.94
C GLN A 89 -0.70 -4.62 -18.69
N PRO A 90 -0.94 -3.40 -18.18
CA PRO A 90 -0.44 -3.01 -16.88
C PRO A 90 -0.90 -3.98 -15.77
N LEU A 91 -0.12 -4.07 -14.74
CA LEU A 91 -0.53 -4.62 -13.44
C LEU A 91 -0.12 -3.65 -12.34
N VAL A 92 -0.74 -3.70 -11.19
CA VAL A 92 -0.38 -2.85 -10.06
C VAL A 92 0.06 -3.72 -8.89
N ASN A 93 1.30 -3.49 -8.41
CA ASN A 93 1.78 -4.06 -7.16
C ASN A 93 1.44 -3.11 -6.00
N VAL A 94 0.73 -3.63 -5.01
CA VAL A 94 0.51 -2.96 -3.73
C VAL A 94 1.75 -3.20 -2.89
N HIS A 95 2.60 -2.17 -2.77
CA HIS A 95 3.94 -2.30 -2.22
C HIS A 95 3.99 -2.10 -0.69
N ASP A 96 3.32 -1.07 -0.19
CA ASP A 96 3.18 -0.82 1.24
C ASP A 96 1.71 -0.61 1.61
N VAL A 97 1.27 -1.18 2.73
CA VAL A 97 -0.05 -0.94 3.33
C VAL A 97 0.14 -0.57 4.80
N VAL A 98 -0.14 0.67 5.11
CA VAL A 98 0.09 1.26 6.44
C VAL A 98 -1.23 1.69 7.05
N VAL A 99 -1.49 1.31 8.30
CA VAL A 99 -2.55 1.86 9.13
C VAL A 99 -1.99 2.13 10.52
N VAL A 100 -2.17 3.35 11.03
CA VAL A 100 -1.73 3.71 12.38
C VAL A 100 -2.40 2.80 13.43
N ALA A 101 -1.68 2.46 14.50
CA ALA A 101 -2.13 1.47 15.48
C ALA A 101 -3.52 1.75 16.05
N SER A 102 -3.84 3.02 16.32
CA SER A 102 -5.13 3.47 16.86
C SER A 102 -6.33 3.24 15.92
N HIS A 103 -6.08 3.01 14.62
CA HIS A 103 -7.11 2.84 13.59
C HIS A 103 -7.13 1.44 12.97
N ARG A 104 -6.29 0.53 13.45
CA ARG A 104 -6.31 -0.88 13.00
C ARG A 104 -7.62 -1.55 13.40
N GLY A 105 -8.08 -2.51 12.58
CA GLY A 105 -9.33 -3.24 12.82
C GLY A 105 -10.61 -2.42 12.55
N ARG A 106 -10.51 -1.21 12.00
CA ARG A 106 -11.65 -0.31 11.71
C ARG A 106 -11.99 -0.20 10.21
N GLY A 107 -11.47 -1.10 9.39
CA GLY A 107 -11.72 -1.11 7.94
C GLY A 107 -10.95 -0.08 7.13
N VAL A 108 -9.93 0.59 7.70
CA VAL A 108 -9.14 1.62 6.99
C VAL A 108 -8.42 1.04 5.79
N ALA A 109 -7.67 -0.06 5.97
CA ALA A 109 -6.94 -0.71 4.88
C ALA A 109 -7.88 -1.21 3.78
N GLU A 110 -9.04 -1.76 4.15
CA GLU A 110 -10.06 -2.23 3.20
C GLU A 110 -10.56 -1.09 2.30
N GLN A 111 -10.92 0.05 2.88
CA GLN A 111 -11.39 1.22 2.14
C GLN A 111 -10.30 1.76 1.19
N MET A 112 -9.04 1.84 1.63
CA MET A 112 -7.92 2.25 0.78
C MET A 112 -7.70 1.29 -0.38
N LEU A 113 -7.72 -0.02 -0.14
CA LEU A 113 -7.51 -1.04 -1.18
C LEU A 113 -8.64 -1.05 -2.22
N VAL A 114 -9.88 -0.76 -1.82
CA VAL A 114 -10.99 -0.54 -2.77
C VAL A 114 -10.70 0.65 -3.69
N LEU A 115 -10.19 1.76 -3.15
CA LEU A 115 -9.79 2.90 -3.98
C LEU A 115 -8.59 2.54 -4.88
N VAL A 116 -7.61 1.80 -4.40
CA VAL A 116 -6.48 1.30 -5.21
C VAL A 116 -6.99 0.45 -6.38
N GLU A 117 -7.96 -0.44 -6.15
CA GLU A 117 -8.54 -1.25 -7.22
C GLU A 117 -9.22 -0.38 -8.29
N GLN A 118 -9.96 0.65 -7.88
CA GLN A 118 -10.59 1.60 -8.82
C GLN A 118 -9.53 2.34 -9.66
N LEU A 119 -8.48 2.83 -9.02
CA LEU A 119 -7.37 3.51 -9.69
C LEU A 119 -6.60 2.58 -10.64
N ALA A 120 -6.37 1.34 -10.24
CA ALA A 120 -5.74 0.33 -11.08
C ALA A 120 -6.58 -0.01 -12.31
N ARG A 121 -7.89 -0.18 -12.14
CA ARG A 121 -8.83 -0.39 -13.27
C ARG A 121 -8.83 0.80 -14.23
N ALA A 122 -8.83 2.03 -13.71
CA ALA A 122 -8.76 3.25 -14.52
C ALA A 122 -7.45 3.34 -15.35
N ARG A 123 -6.37 2.71 -14.86
CA ARG A 123 -5.08 2.59 -15.56
C ARG A 123 -5.04 1.41 -16.55
N GLY A 124 -6.11 0.63 -16.67
CA GLY A 124 -6.16 -0.54 -17.53
C GLY A 124 -5.43 -1.77 -16.98
N ALA A 125 -5.16 -1.81 -15.68
CA ALA A 125 -4.45 -2.93 -15.06
C ALA A 125 -5.28 -4.21 -15.10
N CYS A 126 -4.63 -5.33 -15.45
CA CYS A 126 -5.27 -6.64 -15.51
C CYS A 126 -5.37 -7.33 -14.15
N LYS A 127 -4.55 -6.93 -13.17
CA LYS A 127 -4.56 -7.48 -11.82
C LYS A 127 -3.82 -6.59 -10.81
N LEU A 128 -4.11 -6.84 -9.52
CA LEU A 128 -3.32 -6.38 -8.40
C LEU A 128 -2.43 -7.53 -7.92
N THR A 129 -1.23 -7.19 -7.43
CA THR A 129 -0.32 -8.11 -6.73
C THR A 129 0.13 -7.49 -5.41
N LEU A 130 0.53 -8.31 -4.47
CA LEU A 130 1.16 -7.87 -3.22
C LEU A 130 2.04 -8.99 -2.64
N GLU A 131 2.97 -8.60 -1.78
CA GLU A 131 3.72 -9.50 -0.92
C GLU A 131 3.21 -9.33 0.53
N VAL A 132 3.14 -10.43 1.27
CA VAL A 132 2.75 -10.43 2.68
C VAL A 132 3.56 -11.46 3.46
N LEU A 133 4.03 -11.06 4.64
CA LEU A 133 4.73 -11.98 5.54
C LEU A 133 3.78 -13.06 6.06
N GLU A 134 4.23 -14.31 6.13
CA GLU A 134 3.44 -15.44 6.64
C GLU A 134 2.94 -15.19 8.08
N GLY A 135 3.73 -14.52 8.91
CA GLY A 135 3.36 -14.13 10.27
C GLY A 135 2.30 -13.03 10.37
N ASN A 136 2.03 -12.29 9.27
CA ASN A 136 1.04 -11.21 9.27
C ASN A 136 -0.38 -11.73 8.98
N THR A 137 -0.88 -12.55 9.89
CA THR A 137 -2.21 -13.19 9.78
C THR A 137 -3.37 -12.20 9.61
N PRO A 138 -3.41 -11.04 10.30
CA PRO A 138 -4.49 -10.06 10.09
C PRO A 138 -4.53 -9.52 8.66
N ALA A 139 -3.37 -9.18 8.07
CA ALA A 139 -3.28 -8.70 6.70
C ALA A 139 -3.70 -9.78 5.70
N GLN A 140 -3.24 -11.02 5.87
CA GLN A 140 -3.64 -12.14 5.01
C GLN A 140 -5.16 -12.36 5.01
N LYS A 141 -5.82 -12.27 6.18
CA LYS A 141 -7.28 -12.39 6.27
C LYS A 141 -7.99 -11.28 5.50
N LEU A 142 -7.49 -10.05 5.59
CA LEU A 142 -8.01 -8.91 4.83
C LEU A 142 -7.86 -9.15 3.32
N TYR A 143 -6.67 -9.51 2.87
CA TYR A 143 -6.39 -9.70 1.45
C TYR A 143 -7.22 -10.82 0.84
N ARG A 144 -7.37 -11.96 1.52
CA ARG A 144 -8.25 -13.06 1.07
C ARG A 144 -9.70 -12.61 0.97
N ARG A 145 -10.19 -11.81 1.92
CA ARG A 145 -11.55 -11.25 1.86
C ARG A 145 -11.76 -10.32 0.68
N LEU A 146 -10.69 -9.62 0.25
CA LEU A 146 -10.69 -8.78 -0.94
C LEU A 146 -10.41 -9.53 -2.25
N GLY A 147 -10.31 -10.86 -2.21
CA GLY A 147 -10.14 -11.69 -3.40
C GLY A 147 -8.70 -11.96 -3.81
N PHE A 148 -7.72 -11.61 -2.98
CA PHE A 148 -6.32 -12.00 -3.24
C PHE A 148 -6.12 -13.47 -2.89
N GLU A 149 -5.43 -14.18 -3.77
CA GLU A 149 -5.06 -15.58 -3.63
C GLU A 149 -3.55 -15.74 -3.74
N ASN A 150 -3.01 -16.83 -3.20
CA ASN A 150 -1.60 -17.13 -3.35
C ASN A 150 -1.29 -17.38 -4.84
N TYR A 151 -0.21 -16.79 -5.32
CA TYR A 151 0.20 -16.99 -6.70
C TYR A 151 0.77 -18.41 -6.89
N GLN A 152 0.10 -19.18 -7.72
CA GLN A 152 0.58 -20.50 -8.16
C GLN A 152 0.10 -20.75 -9.60
N LEU A 153 0.87 -21.50 -10.36
CA LEU A 153 0.51 -21.93 -11.72
C LEU A 153 0.05 -23.38 -11.69
N ASP A 154 0.97 -24.30 -11.51
CA ASP A 154 0.70 -25.73 -11.32
C ASP A 154 0.83 -26.06 -9.82
N PRO A 155 -0.23 -26.58 -9.14
CA PRO A 155 -0.14 -26.96 -7.73
C PRO A 155 1.01 -27.93 -7.40
N ALA A 156 1.41 -28.78 -8.35
CA ALA A 156 2.53 -29.71 -8.19
C ALA A 156 3.90 -28.99 -8.07
N MET A 157 4.01 -27.78 -8.60
CA MET A 157 5.22 -26.93 -8.52
C MET A 157 5.25 -26.04 -7.28
N GLY A 158 4.17 -26.00 -6.48
CA GLY A 158 4.04 -25.17 -5.29
C GLY A 158 3.72 -23.72 -5.59
N GLN A 159 3.97 -22.86 -4.61
CA GLN A 159 3.66 -21.43 -4.64
C GLN A 159 4.91 -20.61 -4.99
N ALA A 160 4.70 -19.43 -5.59
CA ALA A 160 5.79 -18.49 -5.84
C ALA A 160 6.41 -18.01 -4.53
N GLN A 161 7.73 -17.88 -4.51
CA GLN A 161 8.50 -17.33 -3.40
C GLN A 161 9.01 -15.94 -3.76
N PHE A 162 8.96 -15.02 -2.81
CA PHE A 162 9.60 -13.73 -2.92
C PHE A 162 11.05 -13.83 -2.49
N MET A 163 11.97 -13.37 -3.34
CA MET A 163 13.42 -13.41 -3.10
C MET A 163 14.02 -12.04 -3.33
N GLN A 164 15.08 -11.70 -2.59
CA GLN A 164 15.79 -10.42 -2.74
C GLN A 164 17.30 -10.62 -2.80
N LYS A 165 17.99 -9.68 -3.43
CA LYS A 165 19.45 -9.55 -3.45
C LYS A 165 19.82 -8.08 -3.37
N TRP A 166 20.65 -7.73 -2.41
CA TRP A 166 21.21 -6.37 -2.30
C TRP A 166 22.29 -6.12 -3.36
N LEU A 167 22.35 -4.91 -3.89
CA LEU A 167 23.30 -4.47 -4.92
C LEU A 167 24.31 -3.48 -4.35
#